data_4ddfc9e254a2dcbbf3669b5ab63c7938
#
_entry.id   4ddfc9e254a2dcbbf3669b5ab63c7938
#
_cell.length_a   1.000
_cell.length_b   1.000
_cell.length_c   1.000
_cell.angle_alpha   90.00
_cell.angle_beta   90.00
_cell.angle_gamma   90.00
#
_symmetry.space_group_name_H-M   'P 1'
#
loop_
_entity.id
_entity.type
_entity.pdbx_description
1 polymer ?
#
loop_
_entity_poly.entity_id
_entity_poly.type
_entity_poly.pdbx_seq_one_letter_code
_entity_poly.pdbx_strand_id
1 'polypeptide(L)'
;MAVEVGWIAAARRVLSPNCDSRPAGSEISLVVLHSISLPRGAYGKVSGGSAIERLFTNRLDTAEHPSFADLAGLRVSSHFLIYRGGELVQFVPLQQRAWHAGASRWRGRERCNDFSVGIELEGVDDGRFAAAQYASLAVLSRKLQAVLPLRDVASHSDVAPDRKSDPGPLFDWARFLRQLARRA
;
A
#
# COMPACT_ATOMS: atom_id res chain seq x y z
N MET A 1 -17.89 -14.41 -6.48
CA MET A 1 -17.39 -14.39 -5.09
C MET A 1 -17.71 -13.02 -4.52
N ALA A 2 -18.58 -12.99 -3.50
CA ALA A 2 -19.01 -11.75 -2.87
C ALA A 2 -17.80 -11.04 -2.26
N VAL A 3 -17.55 -9.80 -2.66
CA VAL A 3 -16.73 -8.87 -1.91
C VAL A 3 -17.53 -8.58 -0.65
N GLU A 4 -17.16 -9.20 0.45
CA GLU A 4 -17.67 -8.77 1.76
C GLU A 4 -17.27 -7.31 1.89
N VAL A 5 -18.24 -6.42 2.00
CA VAL A 5 -18.16 -4.97 1.78
C VAL A 5 -16.74 -4.39 1.99
N GLY A 6 -15.99 -4.18 0.89
CA GLY A 6 -14.65 -3.57 0.92
C GLY A 6 -13.46 -4.48 1.20
N TRP A 7 -13.65 -5.79 1.38
CA TRP A 7 -12.56 -6.74 1.61
C TRP A 7 -12.32 -7.63 0.40
N ILE A 8 -11.06 -7.80 0.03
CA ILE A 8 -10.64 -8.71 -1.05
C ILE A 8 -10.45 -10.11 -0.45
N ALA A 9 -11.26 -11.07 -0.89
CA ALA A 9 -11.29 -12.43 -0.31
C ALA A 9 -9.95 -13.17 -0.32
N ALA A 10 -9.05 -12.84 -1.27
CA ALA A 10 -7.72 -13.45 -1.37
C ALA A 10 -6.69 -12.81 -0.41
N ALA A 11 -7.04 -11.74 0.30
CA ALA A 11 -6.13 -11.06 1.22
C ALA A 11 -6.31 -11.58 2.65
N ARG A 12 -5.21 -11.79 3.34
CA ARG A 12 -5.23 -11.99 4.79
C ARG A 12 -5.59 -10.67 5.46
N ARG A 13 -6.54 -10.68 6.37
CA ARG A 13 -7.01 -9.46 7.07
C ARG A 13 -6.22 -9.22 8.33
N VAL A 14 -5.73 -7.98 8.48
CA VAL A 14 -5.10 -7.46 9.70
C VAL A 14 -5.63 -6.05 9.91
N LEU A 15 -6.58 -5.87 10.84
CA LEU A 15 -7.30 -4.61 10.98
C LEU A 15 -6.40 -3.50 11.52
N SER A 16 -6.30 -2.39 10.79
CA SER A 16 -5.64 -1.17 11.23
C SER A 16 -6.64 -0.20 11.87
N PRO A 17 -6.35 0.38 13.05
CA PRO A 17 -7.13 1.47 13.59
C PRO A 17 -6.85 2.83 12.91
N ASN A 18 -5.81 2.91 12.08
CA ASN A 18 -5.36 4.15 11.43
C ASN A 18 -6.14 4.36 10.11
N CYS A 19 -7.43 4.52 10.22
CA CYS A 19 -8.33 4.79 9.09
C CYS A 19 -9.54 5.57 9.57
N ASP A 20 -10.23 6.21 8.65
CA ASP A 20 -11.45 6.95 8.89
C ASP A 20 -12.37 6.94 7.66
N SER A 21 -13.52 7.62 7.76
CA SER A 21 -14.45 7.75 6.64
C SER A 21 -13.86 8.65 5.55
N ARG A 22 -14.08 8.28 4.29
CA ARG A 22 -13.80 9.16 3.17
C ARG A 22 -14.77 10.34 3.18
N PRO A 23 -14.37 11.53 2.68
CA PRO A 23 -15.31 12.64 2.48
C PRO A 23 -16.50 12.20 1.61
N ALA A 24 -17.69 12.73 1.91
CA ALA A 24 -18.90 12.40 1.17
C ALA A 24 -18.72 12.68 -0.35
N GLY A 25 -19.18 11.76 -1.19
CA GLY A 25 -19.04 11.87 -2.65
C GLY A 25 -17.63 11.56 -3.19
N SER A 26 -16.69 11.11 -2.36
CA SER A 26 -15.36 10.73 -2.84
C SER A 26 -15.43 9.50 -3.75
N GLU A 27 -15.06 9.65 -5.01
CA GLU A 27 -14.87 8.56 -5.95
C GLU A 27 -13.43 8.03 -5.84
N ILE A 28 -13.27 6.74 -5.58
CA ILE A 28 -11.95 6.10 -5.49
C ILE A 28 -11.44 5.84 -6.91
N SER A 29 -10.56 6.71 -7.38
CA SER A 29 -10.11 6.74 -8.78
C SER A 29 -8.61 6.55 -8.98
N LEU A 30 -7.84 6.44 -7.89
CA LEU A 30 -6.38 6.36 -7.90
C LEU A 30 -5.89 5.16 -7.10
N VAL A 31 -4.85 4.49 -7.59
CA VAL A 31 -3.99 3.61 -6.79
C VAL A 31 -2.66 4.32 -6.56
N VAL A 32 -2.17 4.36 -5.33
CA VAL A 32 -0.83 4.85 -4.99
C VAL A 32 0.03 3.68 -4.56
N LEU A 33 1.16 3.50 -5.26
CA LEU A 33 2.15 2.47 -4.95
C LEU A 33 3.23 3.03 -4.04
N HIS A 34 3.55 2.26 -3.02
CA HIS A 34 4.57 2.52 -2.01
C HIS A 34 5.59 1.41 -1.93
N SER A 35 6.68 1.65 -1.21
CA SER A 35 7.55 0.59 -0.70
C SER A 35 7.88 0.81 0.76
N ILE A 36 7.94 -0.27 1.51
CA ILE A 36 8.24 -0.26 2.94
C ILE A 36 9.06 -1.47 3.34
N SER A 37 10.07 -1.26 4.18
CA SER A 37 10.73 -2.34 4.93
C SER A 37 11.13 -1.83 6.32
N LEU A 38 10.94 -2.65 7.32
CA LEU A 38 11.22 -2.30 8.71
C LEU A 38 11.90 -3.49 9.43
N PRO A 39 13.16 -3.29 9.86
CA PRO A 39 14.09 -2.20 9.52
C PRO A 39 14.36 -2.11 8.01
N ARG A 40 14.92 -0.98 7.54
CA ARG A 40 15.23 -0.79 6.10
C ARG A 40 16.06 -1.97 5.58
N GLY A 41 15.58 -2.62 4.49
CA GLY A 41 16.23 -3.76 3.87
C GLY A 41 16.00 -5.10 4.57
N ALA A 42 15.30 -5.13 5.70
CA ALA A 42 14.87 -6.37 6.32
C ALA A 42 13.49 -6.80 5.80
N TYR A 43 13.35 -8.09 5.53
CA TYR A 43 12.15 -8.65 4.92
C TYR A 43 11.62 -9.85 5.69
N GLY A 44 10.33 -10.11 5.52
CA GLY A 44 9.67 -11.28 6.08
C GLY A 44 8.97 -11.02 7.41
N LYS A 45 8.49 -12.12 8.00
CA LYS A 45 7.72 -12.13 9.24
C LYS A 45 8.53 -12.75 10.35
N VAL A 46 8.34 -12.22 11.54
CA VAL A 46 8.73 -12.85 12.80
C VAL A 46 7.45 -13.29 13.54
N SER A 47 7.61 -14.03 14.62
CA SER A 47 6.48 -14.37 15.51
C SER A 47 5.73 -13.10 15.92
N GLY A 48 4.41 -13.09 15.76
CA GLY A 48 3.58 -11.90 16.07
C GLY A 48 3.33 -10.93 14.90
N GLY A 49 3.77 -11.26 13.67
CA GLY A 49 3.65 -10.43 12.47
C GLY A 49 4.91 -9.62 12.17
N SER A 50 5.00 -9.04 10.98
CA SER A 50 6.13 -8.19 10.61
C SER A 50 6.11 -6.86 11.34
N ALA A 51 7.25 -6.17 11.41
CA ALA A 51 7.32 -4.81 11.95
C ALA A 51 6.38 -3.85 11.19
N ILE A 52 6.15 -4.07 9.88
CA ILE A 52 5.21 -3.30 9.06
C ILE A 52 3.77 -3.50 9.57
N GLU A 53 3.36 -4.75 9.83
CA GLU A 53 2.03 -5.02 10.37
C GLU A 53 1.84 -4.40 11.75
N ARG A 54 2.87 -4.48 12.60
CA ARG A 54 2.84 -3.88 13.93
C ARG A 54 2.80 -2.34 13.88
N LEU A 55 3.51 -1.71 12.92
CA LEU A 55 3.40 -0.26 12.69
C LEU A 55 1.96 0.12 12.33
N PHE A 56 1.38 -0.53 11.32
CA PHE A 56 0.03 -0.20 10.84
C PHE A 56 -1.08 -0.52 11.85
N THR A 57 -0.78 -1.33 12.86
CA THR A 57 -1.72 -1.67 13.95
C THR A 57 -1.38 -1.03 15.28
N ASN A 58 -0.44 -0.05 15.30
CA ASN A 58 0.03 0.66 16.51
C ASN A 58 0.61 -0.27 17.60
N ARG A 59 1.22 -1.37 17.18
CA ARG A 59 1.83 -2.38 18.07
C ARG A 59 3.34 -2.48 17.90
N LEU A 60 3.95 -1.62 17.07
CA LEU A 60 5.40 -1.59 16.90
C LEU A 60 6.03 -1.08 18.20
N ASP A 61 6.91 -1.90 18.79
CA ASP A 61 7.80 -1.46 19.85
C ASP A 61 9.01 -0.77 19.22
N THR A 62 9.12 0.53 19.42
CA THR A 62 10.21 1.32 18.86
C THR A 62 11.55 1.08 19.54
N ALA A 63 11.59 0.39 20.68
CA ALA A 63 12.81 -0.04 21.33
C ALA A 63 13.47 -1.28 20.69
N GLU A 64 12.73 -2.03 19.86
CA GLU A 64 13.24 -3.25 19.20
C GLU A 64 14.39 -2.99 18.22
N HIS A 65 14.46 -1.79 17.64
CA HIS A 65 15.53 -1.43 16.71
C HIS A 65 15.77 0.09 16.68
N PRO A 66 17.05 0.55 16.64
CA PRO A 66 17.35 1.99 16.66
C PRO A 66 16.68 2.80 15.55
N SER A 67 16.51 2.23 14.34
CA SER A 67 15.84 2.90 13.22
C SER A 67 14.33 3.09 13.41
N PHE A 68 13.74 2.56 14.48
CA PHE A 68 12.31 2.75 14.77
C PHE A 68 12.05 3.98 15.64
N ALA A 69 13.09 4.66 16.15
CA ALA A 69 12.93 5.82 17.03
C ALA A 69 12.02 6.90 16.40
N ASP A 70 12.21 7.22 15.13
CA ASP A 70 11.43 8.21 14.40
C ASP A 70 9.97 7.76 14.08
N LEU A 71 9.66 6.51 14.35
CA LEU A 71 8.32 5.96 14.18
C LEU A 71 7.47 6.06 15.46
N ALA A 72 8.05 6.54 16.56
CA ALA A 72 7.35 6.67 17.83
C ALA A 72 6.13 7.59 17.69
N GLY A 73 4.96 7.06 18.04
CA GLY A 73 3.69 7.79 17.93
C GLY A 73 3.16 8.00 16.51
N LEU A 74 3.87 7.53 15.48
CA LEU A 74 3.40 7.63 14.10
C LEU A 74 2.13 6.79 13.88
N ARG A 75 1.10 7.42 13.33
CA ARG A 75 -0.18 6.81 12.99
C ARG A 75 -0.37 6.77 11.48
N VAL A 76 -0.04 5.65 10.87
CA VAL A 76 -0.13 5.44 9.42
C VAL A 76 -0.71 4.05 9.12
N SER A 77 -1.22 3.87 7.93
CA SER A 77 -1.66 2.58 7.40
C SER A 77 -1.61 2.60 5.87
N SER A 78 -1.82 1.45 5.26
CA SER A 78 -2.16 1.33 3.85
C SER A 78 -3.36 0.39 3.70
N HIS A 79 -4.01 0.36 2.53
CA HIS A 79 -5.06 -0.63 2.32
C HIS A 79 -4.46 -2.03 2.20
N PHE A 80 -3.33 -2.14 1.48
CA PHE A 80 -2.70 -3.43 1.21
C PHE A 80 -1.20 -3.41 1.46
N LEU A 81 -0.66 -4.58 1.78
CA LEU A 81 0.76 -4.91 1.76
C LEU A 81 0.96 -6.18 0.94
N ILE A 82 1.92 -6.16 0.03
CA ILE A 82 2.38 -7.32 -0.72
C ILE A 82 3.80 -7.64 -0.28
N TYR A 83 3.96 -8.76 0.41
CA TYR A 83 5.26 -9.29 0.81
C TYR A 83 6.09 -9.75 -0.39
N ARG A 84 7.41 -9.89 -0.21
CA ARG A 84 8.30 -10.34 -1.29
C ARG A 84 7.91 -11.69 -1.90
N GLY A 85 7.33 -12.58 -1.12
CA GLY A 85 6.78 -13.85 -1.59
C GLY A 85 5.45 -13.74 -2.35
N GLY A 86 4.87 -12.54 -2.46
CA GLY A 86 3.58 -12.30 -3.10
C GLY A 86 2.37 -12.44 -2.17
N GLU A 87 2.57 -12.76 -0.90
CA GLU A 87 1.47 -12.79 0.07
C GLU A 87 0.82 -11.41 0.18
N LEU A 88 -0.52 -11.40 0.14
CA LEU A 88 -1.34 -10.20 0.20
C LEU A 88 -1.99 -10.07 1.57
N VAL A 89 -1.80 -8.90 2.19
CA VAL A 89 -2.47 -8.51 3.44
C VAL A 89 -3.32 -7.28 3.17
N GLN A 90 -4.53 -7.23 3.76
CA GLN A 90 -5.39 -6.05 3.74
C GLN A 90 -5.63 -5.55 5.16
N PHE A 91 -5.39 -4.24 5.38
CA PHE A 91 -5.52 -3.57 6.68
C PHE A 91 -6.77 -2.72 6.82
N VAL A 92 -7.22 -2.12 5.72
CA VAL A 92 -8.33 -1.16 5.69
C VAL A 92 -9.31 -1.56 4.60
N PRO A 93 -10.64 -1.59 4.88
CA PRO A 93 -11.63 -1.85 3.84
C PRO A 93 -11.67 -0.70 2.82
N LEU A 94 -11.98 -1.01 1.56
CA LEU A 94 -11.88 -0.05 0.45
C LEU A 94 -12.72 1.22 0.65
N GLN A 95 -13.86 1.11 1.35
CA GLN A 95 -14.75 2.25 1.63
C GLN A 95 -14.15 3.24 2.63
N GLN A 96 -13.23 2.79 3.47
CA GLN A 96 -12.54 3.67 4.40
C GLN A 96 -11.28 4.27 3.77
N ARG A 97 -10.80 5.34 4.36
CA ARG A 97 -9.60 6.05 3.98
C ARG A 97 -8.43 5.56 4.83
N ALA A 98 -7.46 4.87 4.23
CA ALA A 98 -6.18 4.58 4.87
C ALA A 98 -5.29 5.84 4.87
N TRP A 99 -4.35 5.92 5.81
CA TRP A 99 -3.46 7.07 5.99
C TRP A 99 -2.06 6.76 5.44
N HIS A 100 -1.90 6.82 4.10
CA HIS A 100 -0.67 6.39 3.41
C HIS A 100 0.05 7.51 2.64
N ALA A 101 -0.67 8.48 2.08
CA ALA A 101 -0.08 9.46 1.16
C ALA A 101 0.32 10.79 1.83
N GLY A 102 -0.23 11.11 3.02
CA GLY A 102 0.03 12.36 3.74
C GLY A 102 -0.34 13.60 2.90
N ALA A 103 0.45 14.67 3.00
CA ALA A 103 0.34 15.82 2.12
C ALA A 103 0.72 15.41 0.70
N SER A 104 -0.24 15.43 -0.22
CA SER A 104 -0.12 14.85 -1.54
C SER A 104 -1.10 15.47 -2.53
N ARG A 105 -0.76 15.41 -3.83
CA ARG A 105 -1.58 15.96 -4.91
C ARG A 105 -1.47 15.09 -6.17
N TRP A 106 -2.58 14.88 -6.86
CA TRP A 106 -2.63 14.20 -8.13
C TRP A 106 -3.60 14.89 -9.08
N ARG A 107 -3.14 15.27 -10.29
CA ARG A 107 -3.95 15.95 -11.33
C ARG A 107 -4.78 17.11 -10.78
N GLY A 108 -4.16 17.96 -9.94
CA GLY A 108 -4.80 19.13 -9.35
C GLY A 108 -5.70 18.85 -8.13
N ARG A 109 -5.90 17.58 -7.75
CA ARG A 109 -6.63 17.20 -6.53
C ARG A 109 -5.65 16.97 -5.39
N GLU A 110 -5.87 17.62 -4.27
CA GLU A 110 -5.09 17.43 -3.03
C GLU A 110 -5.62 16.28 -2.19
N ARG A 111 -4.82 15.86 -1.19
CA ARG A 111 -5.21 14.87 -0.20
C ARG A 111 -5.54 13.52 -0.83
N CYS A 112 -4.56 12.93 -1.51
CA CYS A 112 -4.76 11.68 -2.26
C CYS A 112 -5.37 10.54 -1.44
N ASN A 113 -5.19 10.50 -0.11
CA ASN A 113 -5.87 9.53 0.75
C ASN A 113 -7.39 9.53 0.54
N ASP A 114 -8.00 10.68 0.25
CA ASP A 114 -9.45 10.82 0.14
C ASP A 114 -10.03 10.01 -1.02
N PHE A 115 -9.27 9.82 -2.12
CA PHE A 115 -9.73 9.21 -3.35
C PHE A 115 -8.81 8.11 -3.91
N SER A 116 -7.92 7.57 -3.08
CA SER A 116 -7.00 6.50 -3.50
C SER A 116 -7.08 5.25 -2.66
N VAL A 117 -6.51 4.18 -3.22
CA VAL A 117 -6.14 2.95 -2.54
C VAL A 117 -4.62 2.91 -2.45
N GLY A 118 -4.05 2.83 -1.24
CA GLY A 118 -2.62 2.63 -1.03
C GLY A 118 -2.25 1.16 -1.08
N ILE A 119 -1.17 0.82 -1.79
CA ILE A 119 -0.59 -0.53 -1.85
C ILE A 119 0.90 -0.43 -1.53
N GLU A 120 1.31 -1.05 -0.44
CA GLU A 120 2.70 -1.20 -0.06
C GLU A 120 3.31 -2.45 -0.68
N LEU A 121 4.49 -2.32 -1.22
CA LEU A 121 5.35 -3.44 -1.60
C LEU A 121 6.47 -3.58 -0.56
N GLU A 122 6.61 -4.75 0.05
CA GLU A 122 7.75 -5.00 0.94
C GLU A 122 9.05 -4.83 0.17
N GLY A 123 9.78 -3.77 0.46
CA GLY A 123 10.96 -3.38 -0.31
C GLY A 123 11.54 -2.06 0.12
N VAL A 124 12.56 -1.63 -0.61
CA VAL A 124 13.23 -0.33 -0.46
C VAL A 124 13.21 0.41 -1.80
N ASP A 125 13.24 1.74 -1.75
CA ASP A 125 13.16 2.62 -2.91
C ASP A 125 14.38 2.54 -3.85
N ASP A 126 15.53 2.05 -3.37
CA ASP A 126 16.74 1.77 -4.15
C ASP A 126 16.92 0.28 -4.47
N GLY A 127 15.90 -0.55 -4.24
CA GLY A 127 15.92 -1.99 -4.43
C GLY A 127 14.96 -2.50 -5.50
N ARG A 128 15.26 -3.71 -6.04
CA ARG A 128 14.37 -4.39 -6.98
C ARG A 128 13.30 -5.19 -6.25
N PHE A 129 12.10 -5.23 -6.83
CA PHE A 129 10.98 -6.02 -6.33
C PHE A 129 10.99 -7.44 -6.91
N ALA A 130 10.45 -8.38 -6.16
CA ALA A 130 10.40 -9.79 -6.57
C ALA A 130 9.33 -10.04 -7.66
N ALA A 131 9.55 -11.08 -8.46
CA ALA A 131 8.59 -11.48 -9.50
C ALA A 131 7.19 -11.76 -8.95
N ALA A 132 7.12 -12.40 -7.78
CA ALA A 132 5.88 -12.71 -7.10
C ALA A 132 5.09 -11.45 -6.69
N GLN A 133 5.78 -10.36 -6.31
CA GLN A 133 5.12 -9.09 -5.98
C GLN A 133 4.42 -8.49 -7.20
N TYR A 134 5.08 -8.47 -8.37
CA TYR A 134 4.45 -7.99 -9.62
C TYR A 134 3.24 -8.83 -10.01
N ALA A 135 3.32 -10.15 -9.86
CA ALA A 135 2.19 -11.05 -10.14
C ALA A 135 1.00 -10.75 -9.22
N SER A 136 1.24 -10.65 -7.91
CA SER A 136 0.19 -10.34 -6.92
C SER A 136 -0.37 -8.93 -7.12
N LEU A 137 0.49 -7.93 -7.41
CA LEU A 137 0.08 -6.56 -7.68
C LEU A 137 -0.83 -6.49 -8.91
N ALA A 138 -0.49 -7.19 -9.99
CA ALA A 138 -1.33 -7.20 -11.20
C ALA A 138 -2.69 -7.88 -10.96
N VAL A 139 -2.71 -8.99 -10.21
CA VAL A 139 -3.96 -9.66 -9.82
C VAL A 139 -4.82 -8.75 -8.95
N LEU A 140 -4.24 -8.14 -7.93
CA LEU A 140 -4.94 -7.20 -7.04
C LEU A 140 -5.49 -6.02 -7.84
N SER A 141 -4.68 -5.40 -8.70
CA SER A 141 -5.08 -4.23 -9.49
C SER A 141 -6.27 -4.54 -10.40
N ARG A 142 -6.30 -5.72 -11.07
CA ARG A 142 -7.47 -6.14 -11.85
C ARG A 142 -8.74 -6.31 -11.00
N LYS A 143 -8.59 -6.89 -9.78
CA LYS A 143 -9.73 -7.02 -8.85
C LYS A 143 -10.25 -5.65 -8.40
N LEU A 144 -9.36 -4.70 -8.13
CA LEU A 144 -9.73 -3.34 -7.77
C LEU A 144 -10.42 -2.62 -8.95
N GLN A 145 -9.91 -2.75 -10.17
CA GLN A 145 -10.54 -2.19 -11.39
C GLN A 145 -11.94 -2.76 -11.65
N ALA A 146 -12.19 -3.99 -11.26
CA ALA A 146 -13.52 -4.61 -11.43
C ALA A 146 -14.59 -4.06 -10.47
N VAL A 147 -14.19 -3.43 -9.37
CA VAL A 147 -15.10 -2.98 -8.29
C VAL A 147 -15.01 -1.48 -7.99
N LEU A 148 -14.01 -0.79 -8.51
CA LEU A 148 -13.79 0.64 -8.31
C LEU A 148 -13.58 1.36 -9.66
N PRO A 149 -14.02 2.61 -9.79
CA PRO A 149 -13.85 3.42 -11.01
C PRO A 149 -12.41 3.96 -11.13
N LEU A 150 -11.42 3.06 -11.02
CA LEU A 150 -10.00 3.43 -11.09
C LEU A 150 -9.63 3.97 -12.45
N ARG A 151 -8.92 5.10 -12.48
CA ARG A 151 -8.45 5.79 -13.68
C ARG A 151 -6.93 5.81 -13.79
N ASP A 152 -6.24 5.85 -12.62
CA ASP A 152 -4.81 6.04 -12.56
C ASP A 152 -4.14 5.11 -11.55
N VAL A 153 -2.87 4.84 -11.82
CA VAL A 153 -1.91 4.29 -10.85
C VAL A 153 -0.71 5.23 -10.84
N ALA A 154 -0.30 5.68 -9.67
CA ALA A 154 0.84 6.58 -9.46
C ALA A 154 1.77 6.03 -8.38
N SER A 155 3.02 6.47 -8.37
CA SER A 155 3.94 6.25 -7.26
C SER A 155 3.67 7.25 -6.12
N HIS A 156 4.16 6.95 -4.91
CA HIS A 156 4.17 7.95 -3.84
C HIS A 156 5.01 9.18 -4.22
N SER A 157 6.13 8.97 -4.92
CA SER A 157 6.95 10.06 -5.46
C SER A 157 6.22 10.92 -6.49
N ASP A 158 5.26 10.38 -7.26
CA ASP A 158 4.47 11.17 -8.21
C ASP A 158 3.47 12.08 -7.49
N VAL A 159 2.87 11.61 -6.39
CA VAL A 159 1.85 12.38 -5.65
C VAL A 159 2.44 13.27 -4.55
N ALA A 160 3.71 13.07 -4.19
CA ALA A 160 4.42 13.86 -3.17
C ALA A 160 5.92 14.01 -3.53
N PRO A 161 6.26 14.61 -4.70
CA PRO A 161 7.61 14.58 -5.28
C PRO A 161 8.69 15.21 -4.39
N ASP A 162 8.35 16.25 -3.65
CA ASP A 162 9.32 16.95 -2.79
C ASP A 162 9.61 16.23 -1.46
N ARG A 163 8.90 15.13 -1.20
CA ARG A 163 8.91 14.50 0.12
C ARG A 163 9.12 12.99 0.09
N LYS A 164 8.86 12.33 -1.03
CA LYS A 164 8.84 10.87 -1.16
C LYS A 164 9.57 10.39 -2.40
N SER A 165 10.25 9.24 -2.25
CA SER A 165 11.00 8.57 -3.32
C SER A 165 10.41 7.22 -3.71
N ASP A 166 9.54 6.65 -2.87
CA ASP A 166 8.99 5.31 -3.03
C ASP A 166 7.93 5.22 -4.15
N PRO A 167 7.78 4.08 -4.80
CA PRO A 167 8.52 2.82 -4.64
C PRO A 167 9.94 2.84 -5.22
N GLY A 168 10.37 3.95 -5.81
CA GLY A 168 11.71 4.20 -6.31
C GLY A 168 11.92 3.84 -7.79
N PRO A 169 13.07 4.26 -8.37
CA PRO A 169 13.33 4.17 -9.80
C PRO A 169 13.54 2.74 -10.30
N LEU A 170 13.79 1.78 -9.40
CA LEU A 170 13.97 0.37 -9.76
C LEU A 170 12.64 -0.41 -9.80
N PHE A 171 11.50 0.24 -9.54
CA PHE A 171 10.20 -0.37 -9.81
C PHE A 171 9.96 -0.48 -11.32
N ASP A 172 9.77 -1.70 -11.81
CA ASP A 172 9.58 -1.98 -13.25
C ASP A 172 8.13 -1.75 -13.68
N TRP A 173 7.80 -0.49 -13.98
CA TRP A 173 6.49 -0.08 -14.48
C TRP A 173 6.08 -0.85 -15.74
N ALA A 174 7.02 -1.06 -16.67
CA ALA A 174 6.74 -1.77 -17.91
C ALA A 174 6.32 -3.22 -17.64
N ARG A 175 7.00 -3.89 -16.72
CA ARG A 175 6.64 -5.24 -16.27
C ARG A 175 5.26 -5.26 -15.63
N PHE A 176 4.98 -4.34 -14.70
CA PHE A 176 3.68 -4.23 -14.04
C PHE A 176 2.56 -4.04 -15.06
N LEU A 177 2.69 -3.06 -15.96
CA LEU A 177 1.67 -2.77 -16.96
C LEU A 177 1.44 -3.94 -17.94
N ARG A 178 2.52 -4.62 -18.36
CA ARG A 178 2.39 -5.84 -19.18
C ARG A 178 1.62 -6.95 -18.45
N GLN A 179 1.87 -7.13 -17.16
CA GLN A 179 1.17 -8.14 -16.37
C GLN A 179 -0.29 -7.75 -16.08
N LEU A 180 -0.53 -6.46 -15.87
CA LEU A 180 -1.88 -5.92 -15.67
C LEU A 180 -2.75 -6.14 -16.93
N ALA A 181 -2.18 -5.94 -18.12
CA ALA A 181 -2.88 -6.10 -19.40
C ALA A 181 -3.19 -7.56 -19.76
N ARG A 182 -2.50 -8.55 -19.18
CA ARG A 182 -2.79 -9.98 -19.43
C ARG A 182 -4.11 -10.35 -18.76
N ARG A 183 -5.10 -10.68 -19.58
CA ARG A 183 -6.34 -11.31 -19.07
C ARG A 183 -5.98 -12.70 -18.51
N ALA A 184 -6.52 -13.03 -17.34
CA ALA A 184 -6.43 -14.39 -16.78
C ALA A 184 -7.26 -15.36 -17.59
#